data_c3af45c14e0cfd9d4638f091a2220e30
#
_entry.id   c3af45c14e0cfd9d4638f091a2220e30
#
_cell.length_a   1.000
_cell.length_b   1.000
_cell.length_c   1.000
_cell.angle_alpha   90.00
_cell.angle_beta   90.00
_cell.angle_gamma   90.00
#
_symmetry.space_group_name_H-M   'P 1'
#
loop_
_entity.id
_entity.type
_entity.pdbx_description
1 polymer ?
#
loop_
_entity_poly.entity_id
_entity_poly.type
_entity_poly.pdbx_seq_one_letter_code
_entity_poly.pdbx_strand_id
1 'polypeptide(L)'
;MTSSIATLVHRYFSAYETRDRQVLEGMLDESFTFSSPLDDRIGRAAYFARCWPTSGTLRRFTVEKMFAQGDEAFIRYEAESATGRKFRNTEWLRFEGGKLVELQVYFGRDTRPAAPLPVLTPSPRMADWPATAALFPR
;
A
#
# COMPACT_ATOMS: atom_id res chain seq x y z
N MET A 1 -5.72 -2.20 -26.42
CA MET A 1 -6.73 -1.61 -25.52
C MET A 1 -6.11 -1.23 -24.19
N THR A 2 -6.39 -0.04 -23.76
CA THR A 2 -5.91 0.44 -22.46
C THR A 2 -6.75 -0.20 -21.36
N SER A 3 -6.10 -0.81 -20.37
CA SER A 3 -6.81 -1.34 -19.22
C SER A 3 -7.43 -0.21 -18.41
N SER A 4 -8.62 -0.44 -17.84
CA SER A 4 -9.24 0.54 -16.96
C SER A 4 -8.40 0.71 -15.69
N ILE A 5 -8.53 1.87 -15.04
CA ILE A 5 -7.84 2.13 -13.77
C ILE A 5 -8.23 1.09 -12.73
N ALA A 6 -9.52 0.71 -12.66
CA ALA A 6 -9.97 -0.31 -11.72
C ALA A 6 -9.25 -1.65 -11.95
N THR A 7 -9.09 -2.07 -13.20
CA THR A 7 -8.38 -3.29 -13.54
C THR A 7 -6.91 -3.23 -13.11
N LEU A 8 -6.26 -2.09 -13.36
CA LEU A 8 -4.86 -1.88 -12.97
C LEU A 8 -4.69 -1.93 -11.46
N VAL A 9 -5.59 -1.31 -10.72
CA VAL A 9 -5.56 -1.32 -9.25
C VAL A 9 -5.70 -2.75 -8.72
N HIS A 10 -6.68 -3.51 -9.23
CA HIS A 10 -6.87 -4.90 -8.79
C HIS A 10 -5.66 -5.76 -9.13
N ARG A 11 -5.03 -5.53 -10.27
CA ARG A 11 -3.80 -6.25 -10.65
C ARG A 11 -2.66 -5.94 -9.69
N TYR A 12 -2.54 -4.68 -9.27
CA TYR A 12 -1.53 -4.26 -8.30
C TYR A 12 -1.71 -5.01 -6.96
N PHE A 13 -2.91 -5.01 -6.39
CA PHE A 13 -3.15 -5.70 -5.13
C PHE A 13 -3.02 -7.22 -5.28
N SER A 14 -3.47 -7.78 -6.40
CA SER A 14 -3.32 -9.20 -6.65
C SER A 14 -1.85 -9.63 -6.70
N ALA A 15 -0.97 -8.80 -7.26
CA ALA A 15 0.46 -9.09 -7.28
C ALA A 15 1.03 -9.22 -5.88
N TYR A 16 0.57 -8.41 -4.93
CA TYR A 16 0.97 -8.53 -3.53
C TYR A 16 0.41 -9.79 -2.89
N GLU A 17 -0.88 -10.09 -3.10
CA GLU A 17 -1.50 -11.27 -2.50
C GLU A 17 -0.87 -12.57 -3.00
N THR A 18 -0.54 -12.62 -4.29
CA THR A 18 0.07 -13.80 -4.90
C THR A 18 1.59 -13.79 -4.83
N ARG A 19 2.18 -12.71 -4.33
CA ARG A 19 3.63 -12.50 -4.25
C ARG A 19 4.30 -12.61 -5.61
N ASP A 20 3.65 -12.08 -6.63
CA ASP A 20 4.14 -12.11 -8.00
C ASP A 20 4.93 -10.83 -8.31
N ARG A 21 6.21 -10.85 -7.92
CA ARG A 21 7.10 -9.71 -8.14
C ARG A 21 7.23 -9.35 -9.62
N GLN A 22 7.25 -10.34 -10.48
CA GLN A 22 7.42 -10.12 -11.91
C GLN A 22 6.27 -9.31 -12.49
N VAL A 23 5.04 -9.62 -12.07
CA VAL A 23 3.86 -8.83 -12.49
C VAL A 23 4.00 -7.41 -12.01
N LEU A 24 4.37 -7.22 -10.74
CA LEU A 24 4.52 -5.88 -10.19
C LEU A 24 5.63 -5.10 -10.89
N GLU A 25 6.77 -5.72 -11.15
CA GLU A 25 7.86 -5.10 -11.90
C GLU A 25 7.40 -4.59 -13.26
N GLY A 26 6.56 -5.37 -13.94
CA GLY A 26 6.00 -4.99 -15.23
C GLY A 26 4.97 -3.87 -15.16
N MET A 27 4.40 -3.62 -13.99
CA MET A 27 3.42 -2.55 -13.79
C MET A 27 4.03 -1.21 -13.43
N LEU A 28 5.21 -1.20 -12.83
CA LEU A 28 5.85 0.04 -12.38
C LEU A 28 6.67 0.66 -13.51
N ASP A 29 6.46 1.95 -13.75
CA ASP A 29 7.25 2.70 -14.71
C ASP A 29 8.68 2.90 -14.18
N GLU A 30 9.62 3.15 -15.07
CA GLU A 30 11.01 3.44 -14.68
C GLU A 30 11.10 4.70 -13.81
N SER A 31 10.22 5.66 -14.03
CA SER A 31 10.14 6.91 -13.27
C SER A 31 9.32 6.79 -11.99
N PHE A 32 8.85 5.59 -11.64
CA PHE A 32 7.99 5.37 -10.48
C PHE A 32 8.58 5.96 -9.20
N THR A 33 7.72 6.60 -8.41
CA THR A 33 8.06 7.06 -7.06
C THR A 33 7.04 6.57 -6.05
N PHE A 34 7.52 6.30 -4.85
CA PHE A 34 6.71 5.83 -3.73
C PHE A 34 6.89 6.75 -2.54
N SER A 35 5.79 7.11 -1.90
CA SER A 35 5.80 7.89 -0.66
C SER A 35 4.89 7.25 0.37
N SER A 36 5.29 7.33 1.63
CA SER A 36 4.53 6.88 2.78
C SER A 36 4.91 7.78 3.96
N PRO A 37 4.30 7.60 5.15
CA PRO A 37 4.77 8.32 6.33
C PRO A 37 6.26 8.09 6.64
N LEU A 38 6.88 7.04 6.10
CA LEU A 38 8.27 6.67 6.38
C LEU A 38 9.21 6.89 5.19
N ASP A 39 8.67 7.18 4.01
CA ASP A 39 9.44 7.29 2.78
C ASP A 39 8.99 8.50 1.98
N ASP A 40 9.95 9.24 1.43
CA ASP A 40 9.66 10.41 0.61
C ASP A 40 10.17 10.19 -0.81
N ARG A 41 9.24 9.92 -1.74
CA ARG A 41 9.50 9.84 -3.17
C ARG A 41 10.67 8.94 -3.54
N ILE A 42 10.74 7.77 -2.93
CA ILE A 42 11.78 6.80 -3.26
C ILE A 42 11.50 6.19 -4.64
N GLY A 43 12.57 5.85 -5.35
CA GLY A 43 12.45 5.28 -6.69
C GLY A 43 12.12 3.81 -6.69
N ARG A 44 12.00 3.26 -7.90
CA ARG A 44 11.58 1.87 -8.15
C ARG A 44 12.46 0.84 -7.45
N ALA A 45 13.78 0.97 -7.56
CA ALA A 45 14.71 0.01 -6.93
C ALA A 45 14.61 0.05 -5.41
N ALA A 46 14.57 1.26 -4.82
CA ALA A 46 14.43 1.42 -3.38
C ALA A 46 13.09 0.88 -2.89
N TYR A 47 12.02 1.07 -3.65
CA TYR A 47 10.70 0.53 -3.33
C TYR A 47 10.75 -1.00 -3.23
N PHE A 48 11.34 -1.68 -4.18
CA PHE A 48 11.45 -3.14 -4.12
C PHE A 48 12.33 -3.60 -2.97
N ALA A 49 13.39 -2.86 -2.65
CA ALA A 49 14.27 -3.21 -1.55
C ALA A 49 13.61 -3.04 -0.17
N ARG A 50 12.80 -1.99 -0.02
CA ARG A 50 12.21 -1.63 1.29
C ARG A 50 10.82 -2.19 1.50
N CYS A 51 9.99 -2.20 0.47
CA CYS A 51 8.56 -2.47 0.61
C CYS A 51 8.17 -3.90 0.20
N TRP A 52 8.80 -4.42 -0.84
CA TRP A 52 8.47 -5.76 -1.30
C TRP A 52 8.65 -6.87 -0.26
N PRO A 53 9.69 -6.81 0.63
CA PRO A 53 9.81 -7.85 1.67
C PRO A 53 8.59 -7.98 2.57
N THR A 54 7.79 -6.91 2.72
CA THR A 54 6.56 -6.96 3.53
C THR A 54 5.47 -7.80 2.88
N SER A 55 5.55 -8.08 1.59
CA SER A 55 4.56 -8.90 0.90
C SER A 55 4.40 -10.28 1.53
N GLY A 56 5.49 -10.82 2.09
CA GLY A 56 5.47 -12.11 2.78
C GLY A 56 4.69 -12.11 4.08
N THR A 57 4.38 -10.93 4.64
CA THR A 57 3.63 -10.81 5.89
C THR A 57 2.16 -10.53 5.67
N LEU A 58 1.76 -10.33 4.41
CA LEU A 58 0.39 -9.97 4.06
C LEU A 58 -0.34 -11.17 3.47
N ARG A 59 -1.60 -11.31 3.84
CA ARG A 59 -2.44 -12.43 3.48
C ARG A 59 -3.52 -12.05 2.50
N ARG A 60 -4.15 -10.88 2.70
CA ARG A 60 -5.32 -10.46 1.94
C ARG A 60 -5.47 -8.95 1.94
N PHE A 61 -5.99 -8.45 0.82
CA PHE A 61 -6.44 -7.07 0.70
C PHE A 61 -7.91 -7.05 0.31
N THR A 62 -8.71 -6.24 0.99
CA THR A 62 -10.11 -6.02 0.64
C THR A 62 -10.29 -4.56 0.30
N VAL A 63 -10.48 -4.26 -0.98
CA VAL A 63 -10.75 -2.89 -1.43
C VAL A 63 -12.16 -2.53 -1.02
N GLU A 64 -12.30 -1.53 -0.15
CA GLU A 64 -13.58 -1.10 0.39
C GLU A 64 -14.18 0.08 -0.36
N LYS A 65 -13.33 0.99 -0.81
CA LYS A 65 -13.72 2.17 -1.59
C LYS A 65 -12.68 2.45 -2.66
N MET A 66 -13.14 2.83 -3.82
CA MET A 66 -12.28 3.27 -4.91
C MET A 66 -12.94 4.41 -5.65
N PHE A 67 -12.23 5.52 -5.79
CA PHE A 67 -12.66 6.65 -6.59
C PHE A 67 -11.59 6.91 -7.64
N ALA A 68 -11.97 6.80 -8.91
CA ALA A 68 -11.05 7.02 -10.02
C ALA A 68 -11.48 8.25 -10.81
N GLN A 69 -10.50 9.06 -11.19
CA GLN A 69 -10.72 10.24 -12.03
C GLN A 69 -9.51 10.38 -12.96
N GLY A 70 -9.72 10.32 -14.26
CA GLY A 70 -8.64 10.37 -15.22
C GLY A 70 -7.66 9.23 -15.01
N ASP A 71 -6.41 9.58 -14.78
CA ASP A 71 -5.31 8.61 -14.59
C ASP A 71 -5.05 8.29 -13.13
N GLU A 72 -5.91 8.74 -12.22
CA GLU A 72 -5.68 8.66 -10.79
C GLU A 72 -6.76 7.87 -10.08
N ALA A 73 -6.40 7.27 -8.94
CA ALA A 73 -7.36 6.62 -8.08
C ALA A 73 -6.99 6.82 -6.62
N PHE A 74 -8.00 7.04 -5.77
CA PHE A 74 -7.90 6.92 -4.33
C PHE A 74 -8.60 5.65 -3.91
N ILE A 75 -7.96 4.89 -3.04
CA ILE A 75 -8.44 3.58 -2.62
C ILE A 75 -8.32 3.48 -1.11
N ARG A 76 -9.40 3.04 -0.47
CA ARG A 76 -9.34 2.62 0.92
C ARG A 76 -9.47 1.10 0.95
N TYR A 77 -8.57 0.45 1.65
CA TYR A 77 -8.60 -1.00 1.75
C TYR A 77 -8.32 -1.46 3.16
N GLU A 78 -8.82 -2.65 3.50
CA GLU A 78 -8.43 -3.37 4.69
C GLU A 78 -7.41 -4.42 4.29
N ALA A 79 -6.31 -4.49 5.01
CA ALA A 79 -5.30 -5.53 4.83
C ALA A 79 -5.29 -6.45 6.05
N GLU A 80 -5.02 -7.72 5.80
CA GLU A 80 -4.88 -8.72 6.85
C GLU A 80 -3.47 -9.30 6.78
N SER A 81 -2.78 -9.29 7.91
CA SER A 81 -1.45 -9.89 8.01
C SER A 81 -1.54 -11.39 8.28
N ALA A 82 -0.41 -12.08 8.09
CA ALA A 82 -0.31 -13.51 8.37
C ALA A 82 -0.58 -13.84 9.86
N THR A 83 -0.41 -12.86 10.75
CA THR A 83 -0.70 -13.02 12.19
C THR A 83 -2.15 -12.74 12.55
N GLY A 84 -2.98 -12.40 11.56
CA GLY A 84 -4.39 -12.07 11.78
C GLY A 84 -4.66 -10.62 12.16
N ARG A 85 -3.64 -9.77 12.17
CA ARG A 85 -3.82 -8.34 12.37
C ARG A 85 -4.53 -7.74 11.15
N LYS A 86 -5.52 -6.90 11.38
CA LYS A 86 -6.22 -6.20 10.32
C LYS A 86 -6.06 -4.70 10.50
N PHE A 87 -5.84 -4.01 9.40
CA PHE A 87 -5.69 -2.56 9.43
C PHE A 87 -6.20 -1.96 8.12
N ARG A 88 -6.47 -0.66 8.15
CA ARG A 88 -7.01 0.06 7.00
C ARG A 88 -6.02 1.14 6.56
N ASN A 89 -5.75 1.20 5.27
CA ASN A 89 -4.92 2.23 4.65
C ASN A 89 -5.69 2.91 3.53
N THR A 90 -5.25 4.10 3.16
CA THR A 90 -5.65 4.77 1.92
C THR A 90 -4.42 4.93 1.05
N GLU A 91 -4.59 4.72 -0.25
CA GLU A 91 -3.53 4.92 -1.23
C GLU A 91 -4.02 5.81 -2.36
N TRP A 92 -3.11 6.62 -2.88
CA TRP A 92 -3.31 7.37 -4.10
C TRP A 92 -2.36 6.83 -5.16
N LEU A 93 -2.90 6.46 -6.34
CA LEU A 93 -2.15 5.90 -7.44
C LEU A 93 -2.36 6.75 -8.68
N ARG A 94 -1.27 7.05 -9.38
CA ARG A 94 -1.34 7.74 -10.67
C ARG A 94 -0.64 6.90 -11.73
N PHE A 95 -1.31 6.73 -12.86
CA PHE A 95 -0.85 5.92 -13.98
C PHE A 95 -0.57 6.78 -15.20
N GLU A 96 0.39 6.35 -16.03
CA GLU A 96 0.63 6.92 -17.34
C GLU A 96 0.86 5.78 -18.32
N GLY A 97 0.08 5.75 -19.41
CA GLY A 97 0.21 4.70 -20.41
C GLY A 97 0.06 3.29 -19.86
N GLY A 98 -0.79 3.12 -18.86
CA GLY A 98 -1.01 1.82 -18.23
C GLY A 98 0.06 1.41 -17.21
N LYS A 99 1.03 2.28 -16.94
CA LYS A 99 2.09 2.03 -15.96
C LYS A 99 1.86 2.90 -14.72
N LEU A 100 2.15 2.35 -13.54
CA LEU A 100 2.09 3.10 -12.29
C LEU A 100 3.33 3.99 -12.18
N VAL A 101 3.10 5.30 -12.07
CA VAL A 101 4.19 6.27 -11.99
C VAL A 101 4.32 6.90 -10.62
N GLU A 102 3.25 6.89 -9.82
CA GLU A 102 3.32 7.45 -8.48
C GLU A 102 2.36 6.71 -7.56
N LEU A 103 2.85 6.38 -6.37
CA LEU A 103 2.09 5.72 -5.33
C LEU A 103 2.34 6.42 -4.01
N GLN A 104 1.28 6.84 -3.33
CA GLN A 104 1.35 7.43 -2.00
C GLN A 104 0.46 6.62 -1.06
N VAL A 105 1.02 6.19 0.05
CA VAL A 105 0.30 5.39 1.04
C VAL A 105 0.12 6.19 2.31
N TYR A 106 -1.12 6.24 2.79
CA TYR A 106 -1.51 6.89 4.03
C TYR A 106 -1.92 5.81 5.02
N PHE A 107 -1.22 5.69 6.13
CA PHE A 107 -1.51 4.67 7.13
C PHE A 107 -2.78 5.01 7.90
N GLY A 108 -3.63 4.02 8.04
CA GLY A 108 -4.81 4.10 8.87
C GLY A 108 -4.61 3.34 10.19
N ARG A 109 -5.70 2.98 10.80
CA ARG A 109 -5.71 2.30 12.10
C ARG A 109 -6.05 0.82 11.96
N ASP A 110 -5.80 0.08 13.02
CA ASP A 110 -6.25 -1.30 13.12
C ASP A 110 -7.78 -1.35 13.10
N THR A 111 -8.33 -2.32 12.37
CA THR A 111 -9.77 -2.49 12.23
C THR A 111 -10.31 -3.61 13.12
N ARG A 112 -9.44 -4.39 13.76
CA ARG A 112 -9.82 -5.36 14.75
C ARG A 112 -10.46 -4.65 15.95
N PRO A 113 -11.46 -5.28 16.62
CA PRO A 113 -11.92 -4.74 17.91
C PRO A 113 -10.71 -4.64 18.84
N ALA A 114 -10.34 -3.41 19.18
CA ALA A 114 -9.23 -3.18 20.08
C ALA A 114 -9.67 -3.56 21.50
N ALA A 115 -8.72 -4.12 22.28
CA ALA A 115 -8.85 -4.08 23.73
C ALA A 115 -9.03 -2.61 24.13
N PRO A 116 -9.78 -2.33 25.23
CA PRO A 116 -9.97 -0.95 25.67
C PRO A 116 -8.61 -0.25 25.76
N LEU A 117 -8.46 0.86 25.03
CA LEU A 117 -7.22 1.61 25.09
C LEU A 117 -6.99 2.11 26.49
N PRO A 118 -5.78 2.01 27.03
CA PRO A 118 -5.44 2.71 28.26
C PRO A 118 -5.73 4.21 28.07
N VAL A 119 -6.35 4.82 29.04
CA VAL A 119 -6.64 6.25 29.00
C VAL A 119 -5.33 7.00 28.86
N LEU A 120 -5.28 7.93 27.88
CA LEU A 120 -4.17 8.87 27.70
C LEU A 120 -2.85 8.27 27.18
N THR A 121 -2.89 7.26 26.33
CA THR A 121 -1.68 6.88 25.61
C THR A 121 -1.47 7.89 24.48
N PRO A 122 -0.33 8.58 24.41
CA PRO A 122 -0.04 9.46 23.28
C PRO A 122 -0.02 8.65 22.00
N SER A 123 -0.46 9.23 20.89
CA SER A 123 -0.30 8.59 19.58
C SER A 123 1.19 8.35 19.31
N PRO A 124 1.57 7.18 18.80
CA PRO A 124 2.95 6.95 18.44
C PRO A 124 3.42 7.99 17.43
N ARG A 125 4.60 8.54 17.66
CA ARG A 125 5.23 9.40 16.65
C ARG A 125 5.72 8.54 15.50
N MET A 126 5.78 9.12 14.32
CA MET A 126 6.33 8.41 13.17
C MET A 126 7.73 7.85 13.41
N ALA A 127 8.54 8.57 14.19
CA ALA A 127 9.89 8.13 14.55
C ALA A 127 9.90 6.82 15.35
N ASP A 128 8.80 6.52 16.04
CA ASP A 128 8.68 5.31 16.84
C ASP A 128 8.23 4.08 16.02
N TRP A 129 7.92 4.29 14.74
CA TRP A 129 7.48 3.22 13.87
C TRP A 129 8.68 2.46 13.31
N PRO A 130 8.60 1.12 13.23
CA PRO A 130 9.71 0.34 12.68
C PRO A 130 10.00 0.75 11.24
N ALA A 131 11.28 0.79 10.88
CA ALA A 131 11.70 1.11 9.52
C ALA A 131 11.12 0.13 8.48
N THR A 132 10.76 -1.08 8.91
CA THR A 132 10.17 -2.10 8.05
C THR A 132 8.68 -1.90 7.82
N ALA A 133 8.04 -0.92 8.43
CA ALA A 133 6.61 -0.61 8.26
C ALA A 133 6.40 0.41 7.13
N ALA A 134 7.12 0.27 6.02
CA ALA A 134 7.11 1.25 4.95
C ALA A 134 5.77 1.34 4.22
N LEU A 135 5.14 0.22 3.92
CA LEU A 135 3.84 0.18 3.24
C LEU A 135 2.69 0.01 4.22
N PHE A 136 2.91 -0.76 5.28
CA PHE A 136 1.85 -1.19 6.16
C PHE A 136 2.27 -1.00 7.61
N PRO A 137 1.43 -0.37 8.44
CA PRO A 137 1.72 -0.24 9.85
C PRO A 137 1.72 -1.61 10.52
N ARG A 138 2.53 -1.75 11.54
CA ARG A 138 2.59 -2.97 12.32
C ARG A 138 1.54 -2.98 13.43
#